data_b6b9f6972b9ecbed051f7f873d58a2b2
#
_entry.id   b6b9f6972b9ecbed051f7f873d58a2b2
#
_cell.length_a   1.000
_cell.length_b   1.000
_cell.length_c   1.000
_cell.angle_alpha   90.00
_cell.angle_beta   90.00
_cell.angle_gamma   90.00
#
_symmetry.space_group_name_H-M   'P 1'
#
loop_
_entity.id
_entity.type
_entity.pdbx_description
1 polymer ?
#
loop_
_entity_poly.entity_id
_entity_poly.type
_entity_poly.pdbx_seq_one_letter_code
_entity_poly.pdbx_strand_id
1 'polypeptide(L)'
;MNTAERLLSASDFPEPGTAVDLAVSGGPDSLGLLLLALERGLDVRAHHVDHHARPTSSDDADHVEVICGELDVPFIRHDVLVAPGGNFESRARAARRAAMPRSVLTGHTMDDLVETILLNMMRGAGFDGLTPMVEDPTKPLRNIRRNDLHFYVSGSRFFPLYDETNERLEFRRNRVRHELIPVLCDVAGRDVVPLLARQASLMHEERRWLNELTAEDEDLGLEEADCRELAQWPTARLRRWLRVRLAHDDEGDGVHPPSADEVERAVRVVRGEAVATELGGGTRLSRSAQRLRLE
;
A
#
# COMPACT_ATOMS: atom_id res chain seq x y z
N MET A 1 -16.60 -17.78 21.01
CA MET A 1 -15.48 -17.47 20.10
C MET A 1 -14.44 -16.73 20.91
N ASN A 2 -13.24 -17.26 21.02
CA ASN A 2 -12.14 -16.59 21.74
C ASN A 2 -11.59 -15.40 20.89
N THR A 3 -10.68 -14.60 21.44
CA THR A 3 -10.15 -13.43 20.73
C THR A 3 -9.45 -13.81 19.43
N ALA A 4 -8.64 -14.87 19.44
CA ALA A 4 -7.92 -15.33 18.24
C ALA A 4 -8.90 -15.80 17.15
N GLU A 5 -9.90 -16.62 17.49
CA GLU A 5 -10.93 -17.07 16.54
C GLU A 5 -11.66 -15.89 15.88
N ARG A 6 -11.98 -14.84 16.65
CA ARG A 6 -12.62 -13.62 16.13
C ARG A 6 -11.70 -12.89 15.15
N LEU A 7 -10.41 -12.75 15.48
CA LEU A 7 -9.44 -12.08 14.60
C LEU A 7 -9.16 -12.90 13.33
N LEU A 8 -9.03 -14.23 13.47
CA LEU A 8 -8.85 -15.11 12.32
C LEU A 8 -10.06 -15.09 11.38
N SER A 9 -11.29 -15.01 11.90
CA SER A 9 -12.49 -14.90 11.05
C SER A 9 -12.58 -13.58 10.28
N ALA A 10 -11.90 -12.53 10.75
CA ALA A 10 -11.82 -11.22 10.10
C ALA A 10 -10.56 -11.06 9.23
N SER A 11 -9.66 -12.02 9.26
CA SER A 11 -8.41 -11.99 8.49
C SER A 11 -8.54 -12.66 7.13
N ASP A 12 -7.66 -12.27 6.22
CA ASP A 12 -7.56 -12.84 4.87
C ASP A 12 -6.28 -13.70 4.73
N PHE A 13 -6.03 -14.55 5.71
CA PHE A 13 -4.94 -15.53 5.62
C PHE A 13 -5.24 -16.61 4.59
N PRO A 14 -4.21 -17.19 3.97
CA PRO A 14 -4.37 -18.37 3.13
C PRO A 14 -4.83 -19.61 3.93
N GLU A 15 -5.07 -20.71 3.22
CA GLU A 15 -5.52 -21.95 3.85
C GLU A 15 -4.45 -22.55 4.77
N PRO A 16 -4.86 -23.24 5.86
CA PRO A 16 -3.92 -23.94 6.75
C PRO A 16 -2.95 -24.84 6.00
N GLY A 17 -1.71 -24.92 6.47
CA GLY A 17 -0.62 -25.68 5.85
C GLY A 17 0.05 -24.96 4.67
N THR A 18 -0.41 -23.76 4.28
CA THR A 18 0.27 -22.97 3.26
C THR A 18 1.57 -22.39 3.81
N ALA A 19 2.68 -22.55 3.04
CA ALA A 19 3.95 -21.92 3.36
C ALA A 19 3.92 -20.42 3.06
N VAL A 20 4.31 -19.60 4.05
CA VAL A 20 4.29 -18.15 3.95
C VAL A 20 5.52 -17.49 4.54
N ASP A 21 5.95 -16.41 3.91
CA ASP A 21 6.98 -15.51 4.42
C ASP A 21 6.32 -14.34 5.15
N LEU A 22 6.75 -14.03 6.38
CA LEU A 22 6.24 -12.91 7.16
C LEU A 22 7.31 -11.86 7.40
N ALA A 23 6.98 -10.58 7.23
CA ALA A 23 7.83 -9.49 7.66
C ALA A 23 7.60 -9.21 9.16
N VAL A 24 8.59 -9.52 9.99
CA VAL A 24 8.51 -9.39 11.45
C VAL A 24 9.51 -8.35 11.93
N SER A 25 9.01 -7.16 12.29
CA SER A 25 9.84 -6.07 12.82
C SER A 25 10.00 -6.09 14.36
N GLY A 26 9.29 -6.97 15.04
CA GLY A 26 9.22 -7.03 16.51
C GLY A 26 8.15 -6.13 17.13
N GLY A 27 7.61 -5.16 16.39
CA GLY A 27 6.50 -4.33 16.87
C GLY A 27 5.18 -5.10 16.99
N PRO A 28 4.18 -4.55 17.71
CA PRO A 28 2.96 -5.28 18.07
C PRO A 28 2.15 -5.75 16.85
N ASP A 29 2.11 -4.98 15.76
CA ASP A 29 1.38 -5.36 14.54
C ASP A 29 2.02 -6.58 13.87
N SER A 30 3.36 -6.61 13.76
CA SER A 30 4.09 -7.71 13.16
C SER A 30 4.15 -8.97 14.04
N LEU A 31 4.19 -8.78 15.37
CA LEU A 31 4.09 -9.88 16.31
C LEU A 31 2.68 -10.49 16.29
N GLY A 32 1.63 -9.66 16.21
CA GLY A 32 0.27 -10.13 16.03
C GLY A 32 0.07 -10.92 14.73
N LEU A 33 0.70 -10.47 13.64
CA LEU A 33 0.73 -11.20 12.37
C LEU A 33 1.34 -12.60 12.56
N LEU A 34 2.51 -12.69 13.19
CA LEU A 34 3.22 -13.95 13.44
C LEU A 34 2.36 -14.92 14.27
N LEU A 35 1.82 -14.45 15.38
CA LEU A 35 1.03 -15.29 16.30
C LEU A 35 -0.27 -15.78 15.63
N LEU A 36 -0.99 -14.93 14.91
CA LEU A 36 -2.21 -15.31 14.20
C LEU A 36 -1.94 -16.24 13.01
N ALA A 37 -0.82 -16.08 12.31
CA ALA A 37 -0.43 -16.98 11.23
C ALA A 37 -0.16 -18.39 11.73
N LEU A 38 0.52 -18.53 12.89
CA LEU A 38 0.74 -19.82 13.55
C LEU A 38 -0.58 -20.43 14.04
N GLU A 39 -1.45 -19.62 14.65
CA GLU A 39 -2.78 -20.08 15.12
C GLU A 39 -3.69 -20.50 13.96
N ARG A 40 -3.55 -19.89 12.77
CA ARG A 40 -4.18 -20.33 11.52
C ARG A 40 -3.66 -21.67 11.01
N GLY A 41 -2.49 -22.13 11.51
CA GLY A 41 -1.83 -23.36 11.09
C GLY A 41 -1.05 -23.21 9.78
N LEU A 42 -0.47 -22.03 9.54
CA LEU A 42 0.39 -21.77 8.37
C LEU A 42 1.82 -22.29 8.63
N ASP A 43 2.53 -22.68 7.58
CA ASP A 43 3.96 -22.98 7.61
C ASP A 43 4.74 -21.65 7.46
N VAL A 44 5.19 -21.11 8.57
CA VAL A 44 5.70 -19.74 8.67
C VAL A 44 7.20 -19.67 8.58
N ARG A 45 7.74 -18.73 7.80
CA ARG A 45 9.12 -18.28 7.84
C ARG A 45 9.16 -16.76 8.10
N ALA A 46 9.89 -16.35 9.13
CA ALA A 46 9.99 -14.96 9.55
C ALA A 46 11.19 -14.26 8.91
N HIS A 47 10.96 -13.08 8.34
CA HIS A 47 11.98 -12.19 7.78
C HIS A 47 12.05 -10.90 8.59
N HIS A 48 13.22 -10.56 9.09
CA HIS A 48 13.52 -9.29 9.75
C HIS A 48 14.52 -8.50 8.92
N VAL A 49 14.27 -7.19 8.74
CA VAL A 49 15.19 -6.30 8.03
C VAL A 49 15.81 -5.34 9.03
N ASP A 50 17.11 -5.50 9.25
CA ASP A 50 17.92 -4.57 10.01
C ASP A 50 18.47 -3.47 9.09
N HIS A 51 18.06 -2.24 9.34
CA HIS A 51 18.52 -1.07 8.57
C HIS A 51 19.76 -0.40 9.15
N HIS A 52 20.29 -0.89 10.28
CA HIS A 52 21.37 -0.26 11.03
C HIS A 52 21.15 1.23 11.29
N ALA A 53 19.88 1.65 11.37
CA ALA A 53 19.49 3.03 11.52
C ALA A 53 19.71 3.56 12.95
N ARG A 54 19.82 2.67 13.92
CA ARG A 54 20.03 2.95 15.34
C ARG A 54 21.07 2.00 15.93
N PRO A 55 21.84 2.41 16.96
CA PRO A 55 22.77 1.51 17.65
C PRO A 55 22.10 0.24 18.21
N THR A 56 20.81 0.32 18.53
CA THR A 56 19.99 -0.80 19.10
C THR A 56 19.30 -1.64 18.06
N SER A 57 19.46 -1.40 16.75
CA SER A 57 18.75 -2.16 15.72
C SER A 57 19.17 -3.64 15.68
N SER A 58 20.41 -3.94 16.10
CA SER A 58 20.89 -5.31 16.25
C SER A 58 20.17 -6.02 17.40
N ASP A 59 19.93 -5.33 18.51
CA ASP A 59 19.20 -5.89 19.67
C ASP A 59 17.73 -6.18 19.31
N ASP A 60 17.14 -5.35 18.43
CA ASP A 60 15.79 -5.57 17.92
C ASP A 60 15.72 -6.87 17.08
N ALA A 61 16.71 -7.12 16.23
CA ALA A 61 16.81 -8.36 15.44
C ALA A 61 17.00 -9.57 16.33
N ASP A 62 17.88 -9.51 17.31
CA ASP A 62 18.16 -10.59 18.27
C ASP A 62 16.90 -10.92 19.10
N HIS A 63 16.12 -9.89 19.48
CA HIS A 63 14.85 -10.08 20.18
C HIS A 63 13.82 -10.84 19.32
N VAL A 64 13.69 -10.51 18.04
CA VAL A 64 12.80 -11.22 17.11
C VAL A 64 13.27 -12.65 16.88
N GLU A 65 14.58 -12.87 16.76
CA GLU A 65 15.17 -14.22 16.63
C GLU A 65 14.85 -15.10 17.82
N VAL A 66 14.95 -14.59 19.06
CA VAL A 66 14.56 -15.30 20.28
C VAL A 66 13.09 -15.70 20.25
N ILE A 67 12.18 -14.77 19.89
CA ILE A 67 10.75 -15.07 19.78
C ILE A 67 10.51 -16.18 18.74
N CYS A 68 11.12 -16.08 17.57
CA CYS A 68 11.01 -17.09 16.52
C CYS A 68 11.53 -18.46 16.98
N GLY A 69 12.66 -18.49 17.70
CA GLY A 69 13.20 -19.71 18.29
C GLY A 69 12.28 -20.37 19.32
N GLU A 70 11.61 -19.59 20.16
CA GLU A 70 10.60 -20.10 21.12
C GLU A 70 9.32 -20.63 20.45
N LEU A 71 9.05 -20.19 19.22
CA LEU A 71 7.89 -20.58 18.41
C LEU A 71 8.22 -21.65 17.37
N ASP A 72 9.46 -22.16 17.33
CA ASP A 72 9.97 -23.08 16.29
C ASP A 72 9.78 -22.55 14.86
N VAL A 73 9.89 -21.22 14.67
CA VAL A 73 9.75 -20.54 13.37
C VAL A 73 11.13 -20.25 12.77
N PRO A 74 11.41 -20.70 11.53
CA PRO A 74 12.62 -20.30 10.81
C PRO A 74 12.75 -18.78 10.69
N PHE A 75 13.92 -18.24 11.08
CA PHE A 75 14.20 -16.81 11.09
C PHE A 75 15.28 -16.45 10.06
N ILE A 76 15.04 -15.40 9.29
CA ILE A 76 15.98 -14.85 8.30
C ILE A 76 16.17 -13.38 8.58
N ARG A 77 17.41 -12.99 8.90
CA ARG A 77 17.82 -11.59 9.04
C ARG A 77 18.37 -11.09 7.71
N HIS A 78 17.91 -9.91 7.31
CA HIS A 78 18.40 -9.16 6.15
C HIS A 78 19.09 -7.89 6.63
N ASP A 79 20.38 -7.78 6.40
CA ASP A 79 21.14 -6.55 6.70
C ASP A 79 21.08 -5.62 5.50
N VAL A 80 20.51 -4.42 5.69
CA VAL A 80 20.31 -3.45 4.61
C VAL A 80 20.93 -2.12 4.99
N LEU A 81 21.99 -1.75 4.26
CA LEU A 81 22.64 -0.47 4.43
C LEU A 81 21.99 0.58 3.53
N VAL A 82 21.39 1.59 4.14
CA VAL A 82 20.84 2.76 3.44
C VAL A 82 21.74 3.96 3.68
N ALA A 83 22.39 4.46 2.61
CA ALA A 83 23.25 5.62 2.73
C ALA A 83 22.46 6.84 3.29
N PRO A 84 23.06 7.68 4.18
CA PRO A 84 22.41 8.90 4.66
C PRO A 84 22.15 9.88 3.51
N GLY A 85 21.11 10.72 3.62
CA GLY A 85 20.77 11.73 2.61
C GLY A 85 19.27 11.97 2.45
N GLY A 86 18.91 12.82 1.51
CA GLY A 86 17.50 13.14 1.22
C GLY A 86 16.67 11.91 0.89
N ASN A 87 15.36 11.92 1.22
CA ASN A 87 14.40 10.82 1.02
C ASN A 87 14.81 9.49 1.69
N PHE A 88 15.54 9.56 2.83
CA PHE A 88 16.03 8.37 3.54
C PHE A 88 14.91 7.34 3.81
N GLU A 89 13.74 7.77 4.27
CA GLU A 89 12.61 6.86 4.54
C GLU A 89 12.11 6.13 3.29
N SER A 90 11.99 6.84 2.16
CA SER A 90 11.56 6.24 0.90
C SER A 90 12.57 5.19 0.44
N ARG A 91 13.87 5.51 0.51
CA ARG A 91 14.96 4.59 0.15
C ARG A 91 15.04 3.39 1.11
N ALA A 92 14.87 3.61 2.41
CA ALA A 92 14.83 2.55 3.40
C ALA A 92 13.63 1.60 3.16
N ARG A 93 12.47 2.17 2.79
CA ARG A 93 11.29 1.38 2.41
C ARG A 93 11.50 0.58 1.12
N ALA A 94 12.12 1.18 0.11
CA ALA A 94 12.46 0.49 -1.14
C ALA A 94 13.48 -0.64 -0.90
N ALA A 95 14.53 -0.36 -0.15
CA ALA A 95 15.56 -1.34 0.20
C ALA A 95 14.99 -2.52 1.02
N ARG A 96 14.08 -2.24 1.99
CA ARG A 96 13.34 -3.28 2.71
C ARG A 96 12.54 -4.16 1.78
N ARG A 97 11.82 -3.56 0.83
CA ARG A 97 10.98 -4.28 -0.13
C ARG A 97 11.83 -5.15 -1.07
N ALA A 98 13.01 -4.65 -1.47
CA ALA A 98 13.94 -5.40 -2.32
C ALA A 98 14.62 -6.58 -1.60
N ALA A 99 14.83 -6.48 -0.28
CA ALA A 99 15.47 -7.51 0.52
C ALA A 99 14.56 -8.72 0.85
N MET A 100 13.23 -8.54 0.74
CA MET A 100 12.27 -9.58 1.11
C MET A 100 11.56 -10.16 -0.12
N PRO A 101 10.99 -11.38 -0.02
CA PRO A 101 10.14 -11.93 -1.06
C PRO A 101 8.98 -10.99 -1.42
N ARG A 102 8.60 -10.92 -2.70
CA ARG A 102 7.47 -10.08 -3.14
C ARG A 102 6.14 -10.47 -2.51
N SER A 103 5.98 -11.75 -2.16
CA SER A 103 4.78 -12.32 -1.52
C SER A 103 4.79 -12.21 0.00
N VAL A 104 5.78 -11.55 0.61
CA VAL A 104 5.88 -11.44 2.07
C VAL A 104 4.63 -10.80 2.67
N LEU A 105 4.04 -11.47 3.66
CA LEU A 105 2.89 -10.95 4.40
C LEU A 105 3.36 -9.90 5.42
N THR A 106 2.57 -8.88 5.61
CA THR A 106 2.89 -7.75 6.52
C THR A 106 1.73 -7.43 7.45
N GLY A 107 2.04 -6.97 8.65
CA GLY A 107 1.07 -6.67 9.72
C GLY A 107 0.26 -5.38 9.53
N HIS A 108 -0.08 -4.99 8.28
CA HIS A 108 -0.90 -3.82 8.06
C HIS A 108 -2.35 -4.06 8.48
N THR A 109 -2.87 -3.16 9.31
CA THR A 109 -4.20 -3.23 9.91
C THR A 109 -5.23 -2.36 9.15
N MET A 110 -6.50 -2.41 9.55
CA MET A 110 -7.55 -1.51 9.08
C MET A 110 -7.19 -0.04 9.34
N ASP A 111 -6.53 0.24 10.46
CA ASP A 111 -6.08 1.58 10.80
C ASP A 111 -5.03 2.08 9.80
N ASP A 112 -4.09 1.23 9.36
CA ASP A 112 -3.10 1.56 8.32
C ASP A 112 -3.73 1.83 6.96
N LEU A 113 -4.78 1.07 6.62
CA LEU A 113 -5.57 1.30 5.40
C LEU A 113 -6.17 2.71 5.42
N VAL A 114 -6.84 3.09 6.51
CA VAL A 114 -7.49 4.41 6.65
C VAL A 114 -6.46 5.54 6.71
N GLU A 115 -5.35 5.38 7.43
CA GLU A 115 -4.24 6.34 7.40
C GLU A 115 -3.76 6.60 5.97
N THR A 116 -3.62 5.54 5.17
CA THR A 116 -3.17 5.64 3.78
C THR A 116 -4.22 6.32 2.89
N ILE A 117 -5.51 6.02 3.06
CA ILE A 117 -6.61 6.69 2.36
C ILE A 117 -6.57 8.21 2.62
N LEU A 118 -6.50 8.61 3.90
CA LEU A 118 -6.48 10.03 4.28
C LEU A 118 -5.25 10.75 3.74
N LEU A 119 -4.07 10.13 3.81
CA LEU A 119 -2.85 10.67 3.21
C LEU A 119 -2.97 10.85 1.69
N ASN A 120 -3.57 9.90 1.01
CA ASN A 120 -3.78 9.97 -0.44
C ASN A 120 -4.84 11.02 -0.82
N MET A 121 -5.92 11.15 -0.04
CA MET A 121 -6.90 12.23 -0.21
C MET A 121 -6.25 13.62 -0.12
N MET A 122 -5.39 13.83 0.87
CA MET A 122 -4.66 15.10 1.03
C MET A 122 -3.66 15.40 -0.10
N ARG A 123 -3.28 14.38 -0.86
CA ARG A 123 -2.44 14.52 -2.08
C ARG A 123 -3.27 14.71 -3.35
N GLY A 124 -4.60 14.70 -3.25
CA GLY A 124 -5.49 14.78 -4.41
C GLY A 124 -5.57 13.49 -5.22
N ALA A 125 -5.33 12.34 -4.60
CA ALA A 125 -5.40 11.07 -5.29
C ALA A 125 -6.83 10.79 -5.80
N GLY A 126 -6.90 10.22 -7.01
CA GLY A 126 -8.14 9.70 -7.58
C GLY A 126 -8.52 8.33 -7.02
N PHE A 127 -9.43 7.64 -7.69
CA PHE A 127 -10.03 6.36 -7.27
C PHE A 127 -9.01 5.30 -6.82
N ASP A 128 -7.91 5.14 -7.55
CA ASP A 128 -6.87 4.15 -7.23
C ASP A 128 -6.19 4.41 -5.90
N GLY A 129 -5.94 5.68 -5.59
CA GLY A 129 -5.33 6.08 -4.33
C GLY A 129 -6.29 6.03 -3.13
N LEU A 130 -7.61 5.99 -3.36
CA LEU A 130 -8.61 5.89 -2.31
C LEU A 130 -9.00 4.44 -1.97
N THR A 131 -8.49 3.48 -2.71
CA THR A 131 -8.70 2.04 -2.48
C THR A 131 -7.39 1.28 -2.28
N PRO A 132 -6.42 1.80 -1.49
CA PRO A 132 -5.16 1.13 -1.27
C PRO A 132 -5.39 -0.16 -0.48
N MET A 133 -4.61 -1.19 -0.74
CA MET A 133 -4.57 -2.45 0.02
C MET A 133 -5.89 -3.24 0.12
N VAL A 134 -6.99 -2.83 -0.54
CA VAL A 134 -8.32 -3.45 -0.35
C VAL A 134 -8.32 -4.92 -0.78
N GLU A 135 -7.66 -5.37 -1.76
CA GLU A 135 -7.53 -6.79 -2.16
C GLU A 135 -6.06 -7.23 -2.21
N ASP A 136 -5.20 -6.63 -1.39
CA ASP A 136 -3.80 -7.00 -1.34
C ASP A 136 -3.61 -8.28 -0.50
N PRO A 137 -3.30 -9.44 -1.11
CA PRO A 137 -3.14 -10.69 -0.39
C PRO A 137 -1.96 -10.68 0.58
N THR A 138 -1.03 -9.73 0.44
CA THR A 138 0.10 -9.56 1.35
C THR A 138 -0.26 -8.81 2.63
N LYS A 139 -1.55 -8.43 2.81
CA LYS A 139 -2.06 -7.66 3.96
C LYS A 139 -3.21 -8.40 4.65
N PRO A 140 -2.98 -9.59 5.23
CA PRO A 140 -4.07 -10.43 5.76
C PRO A 140 -4.81 -9.78 6.93
N LEU A 141 -4.22 -8.79 7.62
CA LEU A 141 -4.82 -8.14 8.79
C LEU A 141 -5.55 -6.83 8.47
N ARG A 142 -5.71 -6.47 7.18
CA ARG A 142 -6.32 -5.18 6.76
C ARG A 142 -7.76 -4.97 7.21
N ASN A 143 -8.46 -6.02 7.62
CA ASN A 143 -9.83 -5.97 8.17
C ASN A 143 -9.86 -5.98 9.70
N ILE A 144 -8.70 -6.00 10.36
CA ILE A 144 -8.56 -6.05 11.82
C ILE A 144 -8.16 -4.67 12.33
N ARG A 145 -8.84 -4.23 13.41
CA ARG A 145 -8.48 -3.00 14.13
C ARG A 145 -7.16 -3.21 14.88
N ARG A 146 -6.28 -2.20 14.84
CA ARG A 146 -4.99 -2.20 15.54
C ARG A 146 -5.18 -2.46 17.04
N ASN A 147 -6.14 -1.82 17.68
CA ASN A 147 -6.39 -2.00 19.12
C ASN A 147 -6.79 -3.44 19.46
N ASP A 148 -7.59 -4.10 18.62
CA ASP A 148 -7.96 -5.51 18.83
C ASP A 148 -6.75 -6.44 18.68
N LEU A 149 -5.89 -6.16 17.70
CA LEU A 149 -4.66 -6.91 17.49
C LEU A 149 -3.68 -6.72 18.67
N HIS A 150 -3.49 -5.48 19.13
CA HIS A 150 -2.62 -5.18 20.28
C HIS A 150 -3.16 -5.81 21.57
N PHE A 151 -4.48 -5.80 21.77
CA PHE A 151 -5.10 -6.50 22.89
C PHE A 151 -4.82 -8.01 22.84
N TYR A 152 -4.91 -8.62 21.67
CA TYR A 152 -4.56 -10.04 21.49
C TYR A 152 -3.08 -10.31 21.83
N VAL A 153 -2.16 -9.49 21.29
CA VAL A 153 -0.71 -9.60 21.57
C VAL A 153 -0.41 -9.42 23.05
N SER A 154 -1.06 -8.47 23.74
CA SER A 154 -0.86 -8.24 25.18
C SER A 154 -1.27 -9.41 26.06
N GLY A 155 -2.14 -10.29 25.58
CA GLY A 155 -2.51 -11.54 26.23
C GLY A 155 -1.51 -12.70 25.98
N SER A 156 -0.54 -12.50 25.12
CA SER A 156 0.53 -13.49 24.86
C SER A 156 1.66 -13.38 25.90
N ARG A 157 2.57 -14.35 25.87
CA ARG A 157 3.80 -14.31 26.70
C ARG A 157 4.92 -13.47 26.07
N PHE A 158 4.73 -12.97 24.88
CA PHE A 158 5.75 -12.24 24.12
C PHE A 158 5.57 -10.73 24.25
N PHE A 159 6.68 -10.02 24.40
CA PHE A 159 6.70 -8.57 24.55
C PHE A 159 7.08 -7.92 23.23
N PRO A 160 6.20 -7.08 22.64
CA PRO A 160 6.56 -6.36 21.42
C PRO A 160 7.60 -5.27 21.70
N LEU A 161 8.44 -5.00 20.72
CA LEU A 161 9.33 -3.86 20.72
C LEU A 161 8.55 -2.56 20.58
N TYR A 162 8.97 -1.57 21.32
CA TYR A 162 8.41 -0.22 21.23
C TYR A 162 9.36 0.70 20.48
N ASP A 163 8.89 1.29 19.38
CA ASP A 163 9.63 2.24 18.59
C ASP A 163 9.12 3.67 18.87
N GLU A 164 9.93 4.48 19.57
CA GLU A 164 9.61 5.87 19.92
C GLU A 164 9.33 6.75 18.69
N THR A 165 9.81 6.37 17.51
CA THR A 165 9.54 7.12 16.27
C THR A 165 8.07 7.09 15.88
N ASN A 166 7.29 6.10 16.34
CA ASN A 166 5.85 6.02 16.11
C ASN A 166 5.04 7.14 16.80
N GLU A 167 5.61 7.79 17.81
CA GLU A 167 5.00 8.91 18.55
C GLU A 167 5.38 10.29 17.97
N ARG A 168 6.36 10.36 17.05
CA ARG A 168 6.87 11.63 16.54
C ARG A 168 5.89 12.27 15.57
N LEU A 169 5.34 13.43 15.92
CA LEU A 169 4.38 14.18 15.10
C LEU A 169 5.02 14.92 13.90
N GLU A 170 6.33 14.88 13.74
CA GLU A 170 7.00 15.37 12.52
C GLU A 170 6.63 14.55 11.27
N PHE A 171 6.22 13.27 11.46
CA PHE A 171 5.79 12.40 10.39
C PHE A 171 4.29 12.57 10.09
N ARG A 172 3.96 12.85 8.83
CA ARG A 172 2.58 13.06 8.40
C ARG A 172 1.65 11.89 8.76
N ARG A 173 2.15 10.65 8.70
CA ARG A 173 1.37 9.47 9.06
C ARG A 173 1.01 9.45 10.53
N ASN A 174 1.95 9.78 11.40
CA ASN A 174 1.71 9.87 12.84
C ASN A 174 0.71 11.01 13.17
N ARG A 175 0.78 12.13 12.47
CA ARG A 175 -0.22 13.19 12.62
C ARG A 175 -1.61 12.75 12.18
N VAL A 176 -1.73 12.00 11.10
CA VAL A 176 -3.04 11.42 10.70
C VAL A 176 -3.56 10.51 11.81
N ARG A 177 -2.72 9.66 12.38
CA ARG A 177 -3.06 8.71 13.44
C ARG A 177 -3.46 9.39 14.75
N HIS A 178 -2.65 10.34 15.22
CA HIS A 178 -2.76 10.91 16.56
C HIS A 178 -3.55 12.22 16.61
N GLU A 179 -3.71 12.93 15.49
CA GLU A 179 -4.44 14.20 15.42
C GLU A 179 -5.70 14.09 14.55
N LEU A 180 -5.58 13.72 13.27
CA LEU A 180 -6.68 13.81 12.32
C LEU A 180 -7.78 12.78 12.56
N ILE A 181 -7.45 11.51 12.73
CA ILE A 181 -8.45 10.45 12.98
C ILE A 181 -9.22 10.70 14.28
N PRO A 182 -8.58 11.08 15.41
CA PRO A 182 -9.32 11.46 16.63
C PRO A 182 -10.30 12.62 16.42
N VAL A 183 -9.89 13.67 15.69
CA VAL A 183 -10.78 14.80 15.35
C VAL A 183 -11.97 14.35 14.49
N LEU A 184 -11.74 13.49 13.51
CA LEU A 184 -12.81 12.94 12.68
C LEU A 184 -13.80 12.09 13.50
N CYS A 185 -13.30 11.32 14.45
CA CYS A 185 -14.14 10.52 15.37
C CYS A 185 -14.95 11.42 16.30
N ASP A 186 -14.35 12.48 16.84
CA ASP A 186 -15.02 13.45 17.71
C ASP A 186 -16.16 14.17 16.96
N VAL A 187 -15.87 14.70 15.78
CA VAL A 187 -16.87 15.39 14.94
C VAL A 187 -18.00 14.44 14.52
N ALA A 188 -17.68 13.20 14.20
CA ALA A 188 -18.67 12.19 13.79
C ALA A 188 -19.45 11.61 14.97
N GLY A 189 -19.01 11.81 16.22
CA GLY A 189 -19.57 11.19 17.43
C GLY A 189 -19.44 9.66 17.45
N ARG A 190 -18.52 9.09 16.69
CA ARG A 190 -18.30 7.63 16.56
C ARG A 190 -16.96 7.31 15.92
N ASP A 191 -16.53 6.06 16.04
CA ASP A 191 -15.35 5.56 15.33
C ASP A 191 -15.57 5.59 13.79
N VAL A 192 -14.75 6.37 13.10
CA VAL A 192 -14.83 6.53 11.63
C VAL A 192 -13.99 5.50 10.89
N VAL A 193 -13.03 4.83 11.54
CA VAL A 193 -12.09 3.91 10.87
C VAL A 193 -12.83 2.77 10.14
N PRO A 194 -13.78 2.03 10.77
CA PRO A 194 -14.52 0.98 10.07
C PRO A 194 -15.38 1.52 8.92
N LEU A 195 -15.86 2.76 9.04
CA LEU A 195 -16.70 3.37 8.01
C LEU A 195 -15.88 3.74 6.77
N LEU A 196 -14.71 4.35 6.97
CA LEU A 196 -13.80 4.70 5.88
C LEU A 196 -13.24 3.45 5.20
N ALA A 197 -12.89 2.41 5.96
CA ALA A 197 -12.45 1.13 5.39
C ALA A 197 -13.57 0.48 4.55
N ARG A 198 -14.81 0.45 5.05
CA ARG A 198 -15.96 -0.05 4.29
C ARG A 198 -16.20 0.75 3.00
N GLN A 199 -16.10 2.09 3.07
CA GLN A 199 -16.25 2.93 1.90
C GLN A 199 -15.18 2.62 0.84
N ALA A 200 -13.93 2.40 1.25
CA ALA A 200 -12.87 2.00 0.35
C ALA A 200 -13.17 0.66 -0.34
N SER A 201 -13.75 -0.31 0.36
CA SER A 201 -14.16 -1.60 -0.23
C SER A 201 -15.24 -1.41 -1.29
N LEU A 202 -16.28 -0.62 -1.01
CA LEU A 202 -17.34 -0.31 -1.98
C LEU A 202 -16.77 0.39 -3.23
N MET A 203 -15.90 1.39 -3.02
CA MET A 203 -15.23 2.08 -4.12
C MET A 203 -14.33 1.14 -4.93
N HIS A 204 -13.72 0.15 -4.27
CA HIS A 204 -12.90 -0.85 -4.95
C HIS A 204 -13.74 -1.74 -5.87
N GLU A 205 -14.92 -2.19 -5.42
CA GLU A 205 -15.87 -2.97 -6.24
C GLU A 205 -16.33 -2.18 -7.48
N GLU A 206 -16.69 -0.90 -7.30
CA GLU A 206 -17.04 -0.02 -8.41
C GLU A 206 -15.87 0.19 -9.38
N ARG A 207 -14.65 0.36 -8.85
CA ARG A 207 -13.42 0.46 -9.67
C ARG A 207 -13.19 -0.80 -10.49
N ARG A 208 -13.37 -1.98 -9.89
CA ARG A 208 -13.21 -3.26 -10.59
C ARG A 208 -14.21 -3.38 -11.73
N TRP A 209 -15.47 -3.07 -11.49
CA TRP A 209 -16.48 -3.05 -12.53
C TRP A 209 -16.16 -2.07 -13.66
N LEU A 210 -15.69 -0.86 -13.34
CA LEU A 210 -15.25 0.10 -14.35
C LEU A 210 -14.03 -0.41 -15.15
N ASN A 211 -13.11 -1.17 -14.52
CA ASN A 211 -12.00 -1.81 -15.23
C ASN A 211 -12.53 -2.84 -16.22
N GLU A 212 -13.46 -3.70 -15.80
CA GLU A 212 -14.07 -4.70 -16.67
C GLU A 212 -14.78 -4.04 -17.87
N LEU A 213 -15.52 -2.95 -17.66
CA LEU A 213 -16.18 -2.21 -18.74
C LEU A 213 -15.20 -1.56 -19.74
N THR A 214 -13.97 -1.28 -19.31
CA THR A 214 -12.95 -0.66 -20.15
C THR A 214 -11.82 -1.60 -20.52
N ALA A 215 -11.97 -2.91 -20.29
CA ALA A 215 -10.93 -3.89 -20.57
C ALA A 215 -10.58 -3.94 -22.07
N GLU A 216 -11.57 -3.83 -22.97
CA GLU A 216 -11.34 -3.76 -24.42
C GLU A 216 -10.48 -2.55 -24.82
N ASP A 217 -10.49 -1.46 -24.02
CA ASP A 217 -9.67 -0.28 -24.29
C ASP A 217 -8.20 -0.55 -23.95
N GLU A 218 -7.91 -1.56 -23.13
CA GLU A 218 -6.55 -1.92 -22.74
C GLU A 218 -5.76 -2.54 -23.90
N ASP A 219 -6.41 -3.08 -24.91
CA ASP A 219 -5.76 -3.58 -26.12
C ASP A 219 -5.42 -2.48 -27.12
N LEU A 220 -6.07 -1.30 -26.99
CA LEU A 220 -5.84 -0.16 -27.87
C LEU A 220 -4.52 0.56 -27.50
N GLY A 221 -3.48 0.37 -28.29
CA GLY A 221 -2.19 1.07 -28.14
C GLY A 221 -2.30 2.59 -28.34
N LEU A 222 -1.41 3.34 -27.71
CA LEU A 222 -1.43 4.81 -27.76
C LEU A 222 -1.22 5.33 -29.19
N GLU A 223 -0.29 4.74 -29.94
CA GLU A 223 0.03 5.15 -31.31
C GLU A 223 -1.00 4.66 -32.35
N GLU A 224 -1.76 3.61 -32.01
CA GLU A 224 -2.77 3.01 -32.88
C GLU A 224 -4.12 3.73 -32.77
N ALA A 225 -4.32 4.47 -31.67
CA ALA A 225 -5.57 5.15 -31.38
C ALA A 225 -5.81 6.37 -32.29
N ASP A 226 -7.01 6.46 -32.86
CA ASP A 226 -7.43 7.64 -33.61
C ASP A 226 -7.97 8.72 -32.67
N CYS A 227 -7.33 9.87 -32.64
CA CYS A 227 -7.76 10.99 -31.78
C CYS A 227 -9.18 11.46 -32.08
N ARG A 228 -9.74 11.25 -33.29
CA ARG A 228 -11.12 11.60 -33.62
C ARG A 228 -12.12 10.71 -32.89
N GLU A 229 -11.81 9.43 -32.77
CA GLU A 229 -12.62 8.46 -32.02
C GLU A 229 -12.48 8.70 -30.52
N LEU A 230 -11.26 8.81 -30.03
CA LEU A 230 -10.99 9.11 -28.60
C LEU A 230 -11.64 10.41 -28.13
N ALA A 231 -11.70 11.43 -28.98
CA ALA A 231 -12.31 12.72 -28.64
C ALA A 231 -13.83 12.62 -28.41
N GLN A 232 -14.50 11.58 -28.94
CA GLN A 232 -15.92 11.31 -28.74
C GLN A 232 -16.19 10.54 -27.43
N TRP A 233 -15.17 9.97 -26.83
CA TRP A 233 -15.35 9.20 -25.60
C TRP A 233 -15.79 10.10 -24.44
N PRO A 234 -16.61 9.57 -23.50
CA PRO A 234 -16.86 10.24 -22.24
C PRO A 234 -15.53 10.59 -21.55
N THR A 235 -15.44 11.79 -21.00
CA THR A 235 -14.18 12.29 -20.41
C THR A 235 -13.61 11.33 -19.36
N ALA A 236 -14.46 10.71 -18.55
CA ALA A 236 -14.02 9.74 -17.53
C ALA A 236 -13.35 8.51 -18.14
N ARG A 237 -13.90 7.97 -19.26
CA ARG A 237 -13.30 6.85 -20.00
C ARG A 237 -11.95 7.23 -20.61
N LEU A 238 -11.88 8.40 -21.25
CA LEU A 238 -10.64 8.91 -21.84
C LEU A 238 -9.55 9.13 -20.78
N ARG A 239 -9.88 9.75 -19.64
CA ARG A 239 -8.93 9.94 -18.52
C ARG A 239 -8.39 8.62 -18.01
N ARG A 240 -9.28 7.60 -17.85
CA ARG A 240 -8.91 6.27 -17.38
C ARG A 240 -7.94 5.61 -18.34
N TRP A 241 -8.25 5.59 -19.62
CA TRP A 241 -7.40 5.05 -20.67
C TRP A 241 -6.02 5.73 -20.71
N LEU A 242 -5.98 7.08 -20.69
CA LEU A 242 -4.74 7.84 -20.66
C LEU A 242 -3.91 7.54 -19.40
N ARG A 243 -4.52 7.39 -18.24
CA ARG A 243 -3.79 7.06 -17.00
C ARG A 243 -3.05 5.72 -17.10
N VAL A 244 -3.66 4.74 -17.72
CA VAL A 244 -3.03 3.43 -17.93
C VAL A 244 -1.91 3.53 -18.95
N ARG A 245 -2.15 4.23 -20.07
CA ARG A 245 -1.19 4.32 -21.18
C ARG A 245 0.00 5.23 -20.93
N LEU A 246 -0.16 6.22 -20.06
CA LEU A 246 0.88 7.16 -19.69
C LEU A 246 1.55 6.81 -18.35
N ALA A 247 1.21 5.68 -17.75
CA ALA A 247 1.89 5.19 -16.58
C ALA A 247 3.33 4.82 -16.95
N HIS A 248 4.29 5.30 -16.18
CA HIS A 248 5.71 5.06 -16.39
C HIS A 248 6.31 4.30 -15.21
N ASP A 249 7.32 3.50 -15.47
CA ASP A 249 8.09 2.80 -14.45
C ASP A 249 9.36 3.63 -14.18
N ASP A 250 9.40 4.29 -13.03
CA ASP A 250 10.64 4.92 -12.58
C ASP A 250 11.55 3.81 -12.03
N GLU A 251 12.73 3.67 -12.60
CA GLU A 251 13.72 2.63 -12.34
C GLU A 251 13.77 2.18 -10.86
N GLY A 252 13.01 1.12 -10.53
CA GLY A 252 13.03 0.44 -9.23
C GLY A 252 11.99 0.88 -8.19
N ASP A 253 11.16 1.91 -8.45
CA ASP A 253 10.13 2.36 -7.50
C ASP A 253 8.69 1.93 -7.89
N GLY A 254 8.55 1.22 -9.02
CA GLY A 254 7.29 0.67 -9.54
C GLY A 254 6.58 1.60 -10.52
N VAL A 255 5.46 1.12 -11.06
CA VAL A 255 4.67 1.85 -12.05
C VAL A 255 3.95 3.03 -11.40
N HIS A 256 4.28 4.24 -11.82
CA HIS A 256 3.64 5.47 -11.36
C HIS A 256 2.64 5.98 -12.41
N PRO A 257 1.36 6.13 -12.03
CA PRO A 257 0.39 6.76 -12.90
C PRO A 257 0.69 8.26 -13.03
N PRO A 258 0.38 8.87 -14.19
CA PRO A 258 0.51 10.31 -14.37
C PRO A 258 -0.35 11.07 -13.37
N SER A 259 0.07 12.28 -13.01
CA SER A 259 -0.70 13.18 -12.16
C SER A 259 -2.03 13.60 -12.83
N ALA A 260 -2.99 14.07 -12.05
CA ALA A 260 -4.26 14.56 -12.57
C ALA A 260 -4.08 15.67 -13.62
N ASP A 261 -3.14 16.60 -13.36
CA ASP A 261 -2.84 17.69 -14.27
C ASP A 261 -2.22 17.21 -15.61
N GLU A 262 -1.38 16.18 -15.56
CA GLU A 262 -0.83 15.56 -16.78
C GLU A 262 -1.92 14.88 -17.59
N VAL A 263 -2.82 14.17 -16.95
CA VAL A 263 -3.99 13.54 -17.62
C VAL A 263 -4.87 14.61 -18.26
N GLU A 264 -5.16 15.73 -17.57
CA GLU A 264 -5.95 16.83 -18.14
C GLU A 264 -5.25 17.47 -19.36
N ARG A 265 -3.95 17.68 -19.28
CA ARG A 265 -3.18 18.18 -20.44
C ARG A 265 -3.20 17.19 -21.60
N ALA A 266 -3.09 15.89 -21.33
CA ALA A 266 -3.20 14.84 -22.34
C ALA A 266 -4.61 14.80 -22.99
N VAL A 267 -5.69 14.94 -22.20
CA VAL A 267 -7.06 15.06 -22.71
C VAL A 267 -7.18 16.21 -23.71
N ARG A 268 -6.58 17.37 -23.41
CA ARG A 268 -6.59 18.52 -24.31
C ARG A 268 -5.84 18.26 -25.64
N VAL A 269 -4.75 17.49 -25.58
CA VAL A 269 -4.03 17.03 -26.78
C VAL A 269 -4.92 16.12 -27.62
N VAL A 270 -5.56 15.12 -27.03
CA VAL A 270 -6.49 14.21 -27.73
C VAL A 270 -7.63 14.98 -28.39
N ARG A 271 -8.20 15.97 -27.72
CA ARG A 271 -9.30 16.80 -28.25
C ARG A 271 -8.88 17.85 -29.27
N GLY A 272 -7.57 18.02 -29.48
CA GLY A 272 -7.04 19.00 -30.42
C GLY A 272 -7.04 20.43 -29.90
N GLU A 273 -7.22 20.62 -28.60
CA GLU A 273 -7.09 21.90 -27.90
C GLU A 273 -5.62 22.29 -27.67
N ALA A 274 -4.73 21.31 -27.75
CA ALA A 274 -3.29 21.47 -27.71
C ALA A 274 -2.63 20.50 -28.70
N VAL A 275 -1.46 20.85 -29.24
CA VAL A 275 -0.70 20.01 -30.17
C VAL A 275 0.17 18.99 -29.42
N ALA A 276 0.70 19.38 -28.28
CA ALA A 276 1.57 18.54 -27.44
C ALA A 276 1.53 18.98 -25.98
N THR A 277 2.02 18.13 -25.07
CA THR A 277 2.22 18.43 -23.65
C THR A 277 3.43 17.67 -23.10
N GLU A 278 4.11 18.27 -22.14
CA GLU A 278 5.15 17.59 -21.35
C GLU A 278 4.50 16.77 -20.24
N LEU A 279 5.06 15.59 -19.99
CA LEU A 279 4.71 14.65 -18.92
C LEU A 279 5.89 14.47 -17.98
N GLY A 280 5.69 13.75 -16.89
CA GLY A 280 6.75 13.35 -15.98
C GLY A 280 7.85 12.54 -16.68
N GLY A 281 9.05 12.51 -16.04
CA GLY A 281 10.18 11.75 -16.60
C GLY A 281 10.80 12.31 -17.89
N GLY A 282 10.44 13.55 -18.29
CA GLY A 282 10.95 14.17 -19.52
C GLY A 282 10.28 13.65 -20.79
N THR A 283 9.20 12.92 -20.68
CA THR A 283 8.44 12.38 -21.82
C THR A 283 7.47 13.45 -22.35
N ARG A 284 7.28 13.48 -23.67
CA ARG A 284 6.38 14.39 -24.36
C ARG A 284 5.30 13.63 -25.11
N LEU A 285 4.02 13.97 -24.84
CA LEU A 285 2.89 13.49 -25.63
C LEU A 285 2.55 14.51 -26.72
N SER A 286 2.57 14.08 -27.98
CA SER A 286 2.22 14.91 -29.13
C SER A 286 1.10 14.29 -29.96
N ARG A 287 0.38 15.13 -30.74
CA ARG A 287 -0.64 14.71 -31.71
C ARG A 287 -0.20 15.10 -33.13
N SER A 288 -0.06 14.12 -34.02
CA SER A 288 0.26 14.30 -35.39
C SER A 288 -0.58 13.37 -36.28
N ALA A 289 -1.16 13.88 -37.36
CA ALA A 289 -2.03 13.13 -38.29
C ALA A 289 -3.12 12.30 -37.59
N GLN A 290 -3.74 12.88 -36.56
CA GLN A 290 -4.78 12.26 -35.72
C GLN A 290 -4.31 11.04 -34.87
N ARG A 291 -3.00 10.87 -34.70
CA ARG A 291 -2.37 9.85 -33.86
C ARG A 291 -1.61 10.49 -32.71
N LEU A 292 -1.53 9.80 -31.59
CA LEU A 292 -0.70 10.18 -30.45
C LEU A 292 0.71 9.60 -30.64
N ARG A 293 1.71 10.32 -30.14
CA ARG A 293 3.10 9.87 -30.05
C ARG A 293 3.70 10.26 -28.72
N LEU A 294 4.43 9.33 -28.14
CA LEU A 294 5.27 9.55 -26.98
C LEU A 294 6.73 9.72 -27.45
N GLU A 295 7.38 10.81 -27.07
CA GLU A 295 8.75 11.18 -27.43
C GLU A 295 9.60 11.42 -26.18
#